data_4514924fdb5574d95339cb5a1ba9dfd4
#
_entry.id   4514924fdb5574d95339cb5a1ba9dfd4
#
_cell.length_a   1.000
_cell.length_b   1.000
_cell.length_c   1.000
_cell.angle_alpha   90.00
_cell.angle_beta   90.00
_cell.angle_gamma   90.00
#
_symmetry.space_group_name_H-M   'P 1'
#
loop_
_entity.id
_entity.type
_entity.pdbx_description
1 polymer ?
#
loop_
_entity_poly.entity_id
_entity_poly.type
_entity_poly.pdbx_seq_one_letter_code
_entity_poly.pdbx_strand_id
1 'polypeptide(L)'
;MAVEEENKETEETKKRSIGDVVKEVASTTEGLLGVGVMDMEGVPVAVVTPPGSTLNAELAAAQLAVVVRLCSLTADKLKLGDFDENLITTASRYILTKALTPDFYLAMILSKESTTLGMARLVAREHAARVYQALPKFE
;
A
#
# COMPACT_ATOMS: atom_id res chain seq x y z
N MET A 1 34.37 10.18 -16.58
CA MET A 1 33.97 10.75 -15.28
C MET A 1 32.55 11.32 -15.29
N ALA A 2 32.18 12.14 -16.26
CA ALA A 2 30.80 12.65 -16.36
C ALA A 2 29.74 11.56 -16.56
N VAL A 3 30.08 10.47 -17.25
CA VAL A 3 29.18 9.35 -17.54
C VAL A 3 28.85 8.49 -16.29
N GLU A 4 29.81 8.37 -15.37
CA GLU A 4 29.61 7.63 -14.12
C GLU A 4 28.72 8.40 -13.14
N GLU A 5 28.81 9.71 -13.08
CA GLU A 5 27.96 10.57 -12.26
C GLU A 5 26.52 10.61 -12.79
N GLU A 6 26.35 10.70 -14.12
CA GLU A 6 25.02 10.62 -14.75
C GLU A 6 24.36 9.26 -14.52
N ASN A 7 25.10 8.16 -14.56
CA ASN A 7 24.59 6.83 -14.30
C ASN A 7 24.19 6.64 -12.83
N LYS A 8 24.93 7.24 -11.89
CA LYS A 8 24.58 7.20 -10.46
C LYS A 8 23.30 8.00 -10.17
N GLU A 9 23.16 9.18 -10.74
CA GLU A 9 21.95 10.00 -10.60
C GLU A 9 20.74 9.32 -11.22
N THR A 10 20.91 8.66 -12.38
CA THR A 10 19.83 7.94 -13.05
C THR A 10 19.41 6.69 -12.28
N GLU A 11 20.36 5.99 -11.64
CA GLU A 11 20.06 4.84 -10.79
C GLU A 11 19.41 5.25 -9.46
N GLU A 12 19.86 6.33 -8.85
CA GLU A 12 19.25 6.90 -7.64
C GLU A 12 17.83 7.42 -7.91
N THR A 13 17.58 8.03 -9.07
CA THR A 13 16.25 8.49 -9.47
C THR A 13 15.31 7.32 -9.77
N LYS A 14 15.84 6.19 -10.27
CA LYS A 14 15.06 4.99 -10.55
C LYS A 14 14.75 4.17 -9.30
N LYS A 15 15.56 4.32 -8.23
CA LYS A 15 15.40 3.63 -6.95
C LYS A 15 14.84 4.56 -5.90
N ARG A 16 13.71 5.20 -6.19
CA ARG A 16 13.00 5.92 -5.14
C ARG A 16 12.71 4.94 -4.01
N SER A 17 13.04 5.33 -2.79
CA SER A 17 12.74 4.50 -1.65
C SER A 17 11.23 4.29 -1.56
N ILE A 18 10.82 3.14 -1.05
CA ILE A 18 9.43 2.85 -0.83
C ILE A 18 8.78 3.89 0.11
N GLY A 19 9.55 4.41 1.07
CA GLY A 19 9.11 5.50 1.94
C GLY A 19 8.76 6.77 1.17
N ASP A 20 9.56 7.13 0.18
CA ASP A 20 9.32 8.32 -0.66
C ASP A 20 8.07 8.15 -1.51
N VAL A 21 7.86 6.98 -2.09
CA VAL A 21 6.67 6.68 -2.88
C VAL A 21 5.41 6.74 -2.00
N VAL A 22 5.45 6.16 -0.81
CA VAL A 22 4.32 6.16 0.12
C VAL A 22 4.01 7.58 0.61
N LYS A 23 5.02 8.41 0.85
CA LYS A 23 4.84 9.83 1.18
C LYS A 23 4.16 10.59 0.04
N GLU A 24 4.55 10.33 -1.20
CA GLU A 24 3.92 10.94 -2.37
C GLU A 24 2.46 10.53 -2.50
N VAL A 25 2.17 9.24 -2.30
CA VAL A 25 0.79 8.74 -2.26
C VAL A 25 -0.02 9.49 -1.21
N ALA A 26 0.53 9.64 0.00
CA ALA A 26 -0.14 10.34 1.08
C ALA A 26 -0.42 11.80 0.74
N SER A 27 0.54 12.48 0.09
CA SER A 27 0.41 13.90 -0.24
C SER A 27 -0.57 14.18 -1.38
N THR A 28 -0.82 13.21 -2.24
CA THR A 28 -1.68 13.37 -3.44
C THR A 28 -3.06 12.74 -3.29
N THR A 29 -3.33 12.06 -2.18
CA THR A 29 -4.61 11.38 -1.95
C THR A 29 -5.45 12.12 -0.93
N GLU A 30 -6.54 12.70 -1.39
CA GLU A 30 -7.49 13.41 -0.54
C GLU A 30 -8.26 12.45 0.36
N GLY A 31 -8.51 12.88 1.61
CA GLY A 31 -9.30 12.09 2.56
C GLY A 31 -8.61 10.87 3.13
N LEU A 32 -7.30 10.79 2.98
CA LEU A 32 -6.51 9.68 3.49
C LEU A 32 -6.35 9.74 5.01
N LEU A 33 -6.67 8.66 5.70
CA LEU A 33 -6.40 8.50 7.13
C LEU A 33 -5.03 7.86 7.37
N GLY A 34 -4.61 6.98 6.47
CA GLY A 34 -3.30 6.35 6.48
C GLY A 34 -3.06 5.52 5.24
N VAL A 35 -1.80 5.33 4.90
CA VAL A 35 -1.35 4.44 3.82
C VAL A 35 -0.08 3.74 4.27
N GLY A 36 0.06 2.48 3.91
CA GLY A 36 1.23 1.72 4.27
C GLY A 36 1.47 0.53 3.38
N VAL A 37 2.72 0.09 3.41
CA VAL A 37 3.16 -1.18 2.82
C VAL A 37 3.66 -2.05 3.94
N MET A 38 3.11 -3.24 4.04
CA MET A 38 3.40 -4.18 5.12
C MET A 38 3.70 -5.55 4.54
N ASP A 39 4.45 -6.35 5.29
CA ASP A 39 4.58 -7.77 4.97
C ASP A 39 3.37 -8.56 5.50
N MET A 40 3.31 -9.84 5.17
CA MET A 40 2.18 -10.70 5.54
C MET A 40 2.11 -11.02 7.05
N GLU A 41 3.12 -10.66 7.82
CA GLU A 41 3.13 -10.79 9.28
C GLU A 41 2.68 -9.50 9.97
N GLY A 42 2.43 -8.44 9.20
CA GLY A 42 2.01 -7.15 9.73
C GLY A 42 3.16 -6.23 10.11
N VAL A 43 4.38 -6.54 9.65
CA VAL A 43 5.54 -5.68 9.88
C VAL A 43 5.55 -4.56 8.85
N PRO A 44 5.50 -3.29 9.27
CA PRO A 44 5.51 -2.17 8.32
C PRO A 44 6.86 -2.04 7.61
N VAL A 45 6.80 -1.89 6.29
CA VAL A 45 7.95 -1.50 5.46
C VAL A 45 8.00 0.01 5.35
N ALA A 46 6.86 0.64 5.12
CA ALA A 46 6.69 2.09 5.10
C ALA A 46 5.24 2.42 5.46
N VAL A 47 5.04 3.36 6.36
CA VAL A 47 3.71 3.82 6.77
C VAL A 47 3.72 5.32 6.88
N VAL A 48 2.69 5.96 6.36
CA VAL A 48 2.47 7.40 6.48
C VAL A 48 1.05 7.65 6.96
N THR A 49 0.92 8.44 8.02
CA THR A 49 -0.36 8.97 8.49
C THR A 49 -0.35 10.48 8.30
N PRO A 50 -1.38 11.08 7.69
CA PRO A 50 -1.44 12.54 7.53
C PRO A 50 -1.47 13.26 8.87
N PRO A 51 -1.05 14.54 8.92
CA PRO A 51 -1.15 15.33 10.13
C PRO A 51 -2.59 15.34 10.67
N GLY A 52 -2.73 15.15 11.97
CA GLY A 52 -4.04 15.12 12.63
C GLY A 52 -4.74 13.76 12.58
N SER A 53 -4.17 12.77 11.94
CA SER A 53 -4.73 11.42 11.93
C SER A 53 -4.68 10.80 13.32
N THR A 54 -5.79 10.18 13.73
CA THR A 54 -5.89 9.45 15.00
C THR A 54 -5.65 7.96 14.84
N LEU A 55 -5.25 7.51 13.65
CA LEU A 55 -5.04 6.11 13.36
C LEU A 55 -3.85 5.55 14.14
N ASN A 56 -4.07 4.44 14.83
CA ASN A 56 -2.97 3.64 15.37
C ASN A 56 -2.43 2.74 14.26
N ALA A 57 -1.34 3.17 13.64
CA ALA A 57 -0.76 2.50 12.47
C ALA A 57 -0.28 1.08 12.78
N GLU A 58 0.30 0.86 13.97
CA GLU A 58 0.77 -0.48 14.36
C GLU A 58 -0.38 -1.46 14.52
N LEU A 59 -1.45 -1.03 15.17
CA LEU A 59 -2.65 -1.84 15.35
C LEU A 59 -3.30 -2.14 14.00
N ALA A 60 -3.41 -1.12 13.14
CA ALA A 60 -3.97 -1.29 11.79
C ALA A 60 -3.16 -2.31 10.98
N ALA A 61 -1.85 -2.20 10.98
CA ALA A 61 -0.97 -3.13 10.26
C ALA A 61 -1.16 -4.57 10.77
N ALA A 62 -1.20 -4.77 12.07
CA ALA A 62 -1.40 -6.09 12.67
C ALA A 62 -2.76 -6.69 12.29
N GLN A 63 -3.83 -5.91 12.39
CA GLN A 63 -5.18 -6.36 12.08
C GLN A 63 -5.37 -6.63 10.58
N LEU A 64 -4.86 -5.76 9.72
CA LEU A 64 -4.99 -5.93 8.28
C LEU A 64 -4.18 -7.12 7.77
N ALA A 65 -3.04 -7.43 8.38
CA ALA A 65 -2.29 -8.64 8.06
C ALA A 65 -3.12 -9.91 8.28
N VAL A 66 -3.89 -9.96 9.38
CA VAL A 66 -4.80 -11.09 9.64
C VAL A 66 -5.86 -11.20 8.55
N VAL A 67 -6.46 -10.08 8.15
CA VAL A 67 -7.48 -10.05 7.10
C VAL A 67 -6.90 -10.52 5.76
N VAL A 68 -5.75 -9.99 5.36
CA VAL A 68 -5.12 -10.34 4.08
C VAL A 68 -4.72 -11.82 4.04
N ARG A 69 -4.14 -12.34 5.13
CA ARG A 69 -3.80 -13.78 5.21
C ARG A 69 -5.03 -14.66 5.10
N LEU A 70 -6.13 -14.27 5.74
CA LEU A 70 -7.39 -15.02 5.66
C LEU A 70 -7.96 -14.98 4.24
N CYS A 71 -7.91 -13.83 3.58
CA CYS A 71 -8.34 -13.71 2.18
C CYS A 71 -7.50 -14.58 1.25
N SER A 72 -6.18 -14.57 1.40
CA SER A 72 -5.27 -15.41 0.61
C SER A 72 -5.56 -16.89 0.83
N LEU A 73 -5.70 -17.31 2.09
CA LEU A 73 -5.98 -18.70 2.44
C LEU A 73 -7.33 -19.15 1.88
N THR A 74 -8.34 -18.29 1.96
CA THR A 74 -9.68 -18.58 1.45
C THR A 74 -9.65 -18.76 -0.08
N ALA A 75 -8.97 -17.86 -0.78
CA ALA A 75 -8.81 -17.96 -2.23
C ALA A 75 -8.12 -19.26 -2.64
N ASP A 76 -7.05 -19.64 -1.92
CA ASP A 76 -6.32 -20.88 -2.17
C ASP A 76 -7.18 -22.12 -1.91
N LYS A 77 -7.88 -22.17 -0.80
CA LYS A 77 -8.73 -23.33 -0.44
C LYS A 77 -9.87 -23.52 -1.42
N LEU A 78 -10.43 -22.45 -1.93
CA LEU A 78 -11.54 -22.49 -2.89
C LEU A 78 -11.06 -22.56 -4.35
N LYS A 79 -9.73 -22.53 -4.58
CA LYS A 79 -9.11 -22.57 -5.91
C LYS A 79 -9.59 -21.46 -6.82
N LEU A 80 -9.62 -20.23 -6.27
CA LEU A 80 -10.11 -19.04 -6.97
C LEU A 80 -9.00 -18.20 -7.59
N GLY A 81 -7.75 -18.63 -7.49
CA GLY A 81 -6.58 -17.88 -7.94
C GLY A 81 -5.93 -17.11 -6.81
N ASP A 82 -4.92 -16.31 -7.13
CA ASP A 82 -4.19 -15.54 -6.14
C ASP A 82 -5.03 -14.37 -5.61
N PHE A 83 -4.84 -14.06 -4.32
CA PHE A 83 -5.48 -12.89 -3.72
C PHE A 83 -5.02 -11.61 -4.42
N ASP A 84 -5.96 -10.75 -4.77
CA ASP A 84 -5.70 -9.46 -5.43
C ASP A 84 -5.99 -8.29 -4.50
N GLU A 85 -7.24 -8.12 -4.09
CA GLU A 85 -7.62 -7.00 -3.22
C GLU A 85 -8.74 -7.37 -2.25
N ASN A 86 -8.80 -6.66 -1.14
CA ASN A 86 -9.89 -6.74 -0.19
C ASN A 86 -10.39 -5.32 0.11
N LEU A 87 -11.70 -5.18 0.21
CA LEU A 87 -12.34 -3.94 0.61
C LEU A 87 -13.16 -4.16 1.86
N ILE A 88 -12.88 -3.38 2.88
CA ILE A 88 -13.75 -3.26 4.05
C ILE A 88 -14.39 -1.88 3.99
N THR A 89 -15.70 -1.83 3.98
CA THR A 89 -16.41 -0.55 4.07
C THR A 89 -17.09 -0.46 5.43
N THR A 90 -16.85 0.66 6.11
CA THR A 90 -17.53 0.99 7.36
C THR A 90 -18.51 2.13 7.11
N ALA A 91 -19.15 2.62 8.15
CA ALA A 91 -20.07 3.76 8.02
C ALA A 91 -19.37 5.02 7.46
N SER A 92 -18.06 5.20 7.76
CA SER A 92 -17.34 6.43 7.44
C SER A 92 -16.09 6.25 6.61
N ARG A 93 -15.60 5.02 6.40
CA ARG A 93 -14.30 4.75 5.78
C ARG A 93 -14.36 3.65 4.74
N TYR A 94 -13.42 3.71 3.80
CA TYR A 94 -13.01 2.59 2.95
C TYR A 94 -11.65 2.11 3.41
N ILE A 95 -11.50 0.81 3.62
CA ILE A 95 -10.22 0.20 3.94
C ILE A 95 -9.88 -0.75 2.79
N LEU A 96 -8.89 -0.38 2.01
CA LEU A 96 -8.44 -1.15 0.85
C LEU A 96 -7.11 -1.80 1.14
N THR A 97 -7.02 -3.10 0.87
CA THR A 97 -5.76 -3.81 0.87
C THR A 97 -5.55 -4.45 -0.49
N LYS A 98 -4.39 -4.22 -1.07
CA LYS A 98 -4.04 -4.70 -2.40
C LYS A 98 -2.74 -5.48 -2.35
N ALA A 99 -2.75 -6.72 -2.83
CA ALA A 99 -1.54 -7.52 -2.94
C ALA A 99 -0.56 -6.87 -3.91
N LEU A 100 0.70 -6.78 -3.51
CA LEU A 100 1.80 -6.31 -4.34
C LEU A 100 2.62 -7.51 -4.83
N THR A 101 2.95 -8.39 -3.92
CA THR A 101 3.61 -9.67 -4.14
C THR A 101 3.00 -10.67 -3.16
N PRO A 102 3.36 -11.98 -3.21
CA PRO A 102 2.92 -12.90 -2.17
C PRO A 102 3.34 -12.51 -0.75
N ASP A 103 4.37 -11.67 -0.62
CA ASP A 103 4.95 -11.29 0.68
C ASP A 103 4.58 -9.90 1.18
N PHE A 104 4.07 -9.03 0.30
CA PHE A 104 3.79 -7.62 0.64
C PHE A 104 2.43 -7.18 0.13
N TYR A 105 1.80 -6.29 0.88
CA TYR A 105 0.55 -5.66 0.47
C TYR A 105 0.54 -4.16 0.78
N LEU A 106 -0.24 -3.43 -0.01
CA LEU A 106 -0.54 -2.02 0.20
C LEU A 106 -1.86 -1.90 0.95
N ALA A 107 -1.92 -1.06 1.97
CA ALA A 107 -3.16 -0.73 2.67
C ALA A 107 -3.41 0.77 2.61
N MET A 108 -4.66 1.15 2.37
CA MET A 108 -5.10 2.55 2.35
C MET A 108 -6.42 2.65 3.11
N ILE A 109 -6.52 3.63 3.98
CA ILE A 109 -7.75 3.96 4.70
C ILE A 109 -8.19 5.36 4.29
N LEU A 110 -9.39 5.47 3.71
CA LEU A 110 -9.89 6.68 3.08
C LEU A 110 -11.25 7.07 3.67
N SER A 111 -11.54 8.37 3.67
CA SER A 111 -12.84 8.90 4.08
C SER A 111 -13.86 8.71 2.97
N LYS A 112 -15.05 8.20 3.32
CA LYS A 112 -16.18 8.12 2.39
C LYS A 112 -16.72 9.49 1.97
N GLU A 113 -16.48 10.52 2.77
CA GLU A 113 -16.90 11.88 2.44
C GLU A 113 -16.05 12.50 1.33
N SER A 114 -14.78 12.08 1.23
CA SER A 114 -13.80 12.68 0.32
C SER A 114 -13.66 11.95 -1.00
N THR A 115 -14.17 10.72 -1.11
CA THR A 115 -14.00 9.92 -2.32
C THR A 115 -15.11 8.91 -2.50
N THR A 116 -15.30 8.47 -3.74
CA THR A 116 -16.21 7.36 -4.06
C THR A 116 -15.45 6.04 -4.04
N LEU A 117 -16.16 4.93 -3.96
CA LEU A 117 -15.54 3.60 -4.01
C LEU A 117 -14.75 3.38 -5.31
N GLY A 118 -15.34 3.77 -6.43
CA GLY A 118 -14.67 3.64 -7.74
C GLY A 118 -13.37 4.41 -7.81
N MET A 119 -13.37 5.65 -7.30
CA MET A 119 -12.17 6.48 -7.26
C MET A 119 -11.13 5.90 -6.29
N ALA A 120 -11.55 5.42 -5.12
CA ALA A 120 -10.65 4.79 -4.15
C ALA A 120 -9.94 3.57 -4.77
N ARG A 121 -10.67 2.72 -5.48
CA ARG A 121 -10.09 1.55 -6.16
C ARG A 121 -9.14 1.93 -7.28
N LEU A 122 -9.47 2.96 -8.05
CA LEU A 122 -8.60 3.47 -9.12
C LEU A 122 -7.29 4.00 -8.54
N VAL A 123 -7.36 4.82 -7.51
CA VAL A 123 -6.19 5.38 -6.82
C VAL A 123 -5.32 4.26 -6.24
N ALA A 124 -5.93 3.28 -5.59
CA ALA A 124 -5.19 2.14 -5.03
C ALA A 124 -4.46 1.35 -6.12
N ARG A 125 -5.09 1.14 -7.26
CA ARG A 125 -4.49 0.43 -8.40
C ARG A 125 -3.29 1.18 -8.97
N GLU A 126 -3.42 2.48 -9.18
CA GLU A 126 -2.33 3.31 -9.70
C GLU A 126 -1.15 3.36 -8.74
N HIS A 127 -1.42 3.54 -7.45
CA HIS A 127 -0.36 3.60 -6.44
C HIS A 127 0.28 2.24 -6.20
N ALA A 128 -0.49 1.15 -6.27
CA ALA A 128 0.06 -0.20 -6.15
C ALA A 128 1.14 -0.48 -7.20
N ALA A 129 0.92 -0.07 -8.44
CA ALA A 129 1.91 -0.23 -9.51
C ALA A 129 3.21 0.52 -9.20
N ARG A 130 3.10 1.75 -8.69
CA ARG A 130 4.26 2.58 -8.32
C ARG A 130 5.02 2.01 -7.13
N VAL A 131 4.29 1.58 -6.11
CA VAL A 131 4.85 0.97 -4.91
C VAL A 131 5.55 -0.36 -5.25
N TYR A 132 4.93 -1.17 -6.09
CA TYR A 132 5.51 -2.42 -6.56
C TYR A 132 6.91 -2.22 -7.17
N GLN A 133 7.07 -1.17 -7.99
CA GLN A 133 8.36 -0.84 -8.60
C GLN A 133 9.41 -0.42 -7.58
N ALA A 134 8.99 0.12 -6.44
CA ALA A 134 9.89 0.58 -5.39
C ALA A 134 10.21 -0.49 -4.34
N LEU A 135 9.54 -1.66 -4.40
CA LEU A 135 9.79 -2.75 -3.47
C LEU A 135 11.22 -3.28 -3.59
N PRO A 136 11.85 -3.66 -2.46
CA PRO A 136 13.13 -4.33 -2.50
C PRO A 136 13.03 -5.61 -3.34
N LYS A 137 13.95 -5.77 -4.29
CA LYS A 137 14.03 -7.01 -5.07
C LYS A 137 14.92 -7.97 -4.32
N PHE A 138 14.32 -8.98 -3.75
CA PHE A 138 15.06 -10.11 -3.19
C PHE A 138 15.36 -11.09 -4.32
N GLU A 139 16.64 -11.21 -4.62
CA GLU A 139 17.09 -12.28 -5.51
C GLU A 139 17.45 -13.51 -4.69
#